data_fcbd1ede2ef6f3255fa3c9f4b928dc55
#
_entry.id   fcbd1ede2ef6f3255fa3c9f4b928dc55
#
_cell.length_a   1.000
_cell.length_b   1.000
_cell.length_c   1.000
_cell.angle_alpha   90.00
_cell.angle_beta   90.00
_cell.angle_gamma   90.00
#
_symmetry.space_group_name_H-M   'P 1'
#
loop_
_entity.id
_entity.type
_entity.pdbx_description
1 polymer ?
#
loop_
_entity_poly.entity_id
_entity_poly.type
_entity_poly.pdbx_seq_one_letter_code
_entity_poly.pdbx_strand_id
1 'polypeptide(L)'
;MILSDSHMHTIFSTDSDTPVEKMIEGAIAKGLRSICITDHFDKDFPSDTEFGKDAFQFDLDEYMQTMKKIQKEYEDKIHIRIGIELGLQTHLQEFYQKLTQQYPFDFVIGSVHLVDGKDPYYREGFAELSDRELYRKGFENTLENLQHVTAFDVLGHLDYVVRYGTYKEKEYSQT
;
A
#
# COMPACT_ATOMS: atom_id res chain seq x y z
N MET A 1 -13.87 -20.91 3.07
CA MET A 1 -13.83 -19.97 4.23
C MET A 1 -12.49 -19.26 4.19
N ILE A 2 -12.48 -17.92 4.16
CA ILE A 2 -11.24 -17.12 4.22
C ILE A 2 -10.76 -17.14 5.67
N LEU A 3 -9.49 -17.48 5.89
CA LEU A 3 -8.91 -17.62 7.24
C LEU A 3 -7.78 -16.61 7.51
N SER A 4 -7.34 -15.88 6.50
CA SER A 4 -6.30 -14.86 6.62
C SER A 4 -6.57 -13.68 5.72
N ASP A 5 -6.10 -12.51 6.15
CA ASP A 5 -6.00 -11.31 5.33
C ASP A 5 -4.57 -10.79 5.41
N SER A 6 -3.99 -10.45 4.27
CA SER A 6 -2.57 -10.07 4.18
C SER A 6 -2.36 -8.63 3.75
N HIS A 7 -3.43 -7.83 3.68
CA HIS A 7 -3.35 -6.42 3.29
C HIS A 7 -4.42 -5.62 4.00
N MET A 8 -4.02 -4.91 5.04
CA MET A 8 -4.91 -4.13 5.91
C MET A 8 -4.21 -2.84 6.35
N HIS A 9 -4.98 -1.74 6.36
CA HIS A 9 -4.50 -0.43 6.81
C HIS A 9 -5.13 -0.05 8.15
N THR A 10 -4.38 0.71 8.92
CA THR A 10 -4.78 1.21 10.24
C THR A 10 -4.58 2.73 10.31
N ILE A 11 -4.71 3.29 11.50
CA ILE A 11 -4.48 4.71 11.75
C ILE A 11 -3.06 5.20 11.40
N PHE A 12 -2.11 4.30 11.12
CA PHE A 12 -0.79 4.67 10.61
C PHE A 12 -0.82 5.06 9.12
N SER A 13 -1.81 4.58 8.37
CA SER A 13 -2.05 5.01 6.98
C SER A 13 -2.92 6.26 6.95
N THR A 14 -2.56 7.23 6.12
CA THR A 14 -3.33 8.48 5.95
C THR A 14 -4.76 8.26 5.44
N ASP A 15 -5.00 7.13 4.79
CA ASP A 15 -6.31 6.75 4.25
C ASP A 15 -7.19 5.93 5.22
N SER A 16 -6.77 5.76 6.48
CA SER A 16 -7.51 5.01 7.49
C SER A 16 -7.54 5.71 8.85
N ASP A 17 -8.74 5.84 9.43
CA ASP A 17 -8.95 6.35 10.81
C ASP A 17 -9.10 5.23 11.83
N THR A 18 -8.94 3.96 11.43
CA THR A 18 -9.25 2.81 12.26
C THR A 18 -8.06 2.46 13.17
N PRO A 19 -8.22 2.51 14.50
CA PRO A 19 -7.20 2.05 15.43
C PRO A 19 -6.81 0.60 15.18
N VAL A 20 -5.53 0.26 15.39
CA VAL A 20 -4.99 -1.09 15.13
C VAL A 20 -5.79 -2.17 15.85
N GLU A 21 -6.12 -1.93 17.12
CA GLU A 21 -6.90 -2.88 17.95
C GLU A 21 -8.28 -3.13 17.36
N LYS A 22 -8.92 -2.11 16.78
CA LYS A 22 -10.25 -2.24 16.16
C LYS A 22 -10.20 -3.06 14.87
N MET A 23 -9.14 -2.92 14.08
CA MET A 23 -8.92 -3.78 12.92
C MET A 23 -8.76 -5.24 13.34
N ILE A 24 -7.98 -5.50 14.39
CA ILE A 24 -7.75 -6.84 14.93
C ILE A 24 -9.05 -7.45 15.50
N GLU A 25 -9.78 -6.69 16.30
CA GLU A 25 -11.09 -7.13 16.87
C GLU A 25 -12.08 -7.47 15.76
N GLY A 26 -12.12 -6.65 14.68
CA GLY A 26 -12.91 -6.90 13.49
C GLY A 26 -12.52 -8.18 12.76
N ALA A 27 -11.21 -8.44 12.62
CA ALA A 27 -10.70 -9.66 12.02
C ALA A 27 -11.07 -10.91 12.83
N ILE A 28 -10.92 -10.84 14.15
CA ILE A 28 -11.33 -11.92 15.08
C ILE A 28 -12.84 -12.19 14.97
N ALA A 29 -13.65 -11.13 14.97
CA ALA A 29 -15.11 -11.25 14.85
C ALA A 29 -15.54 -11.88 13.51
N LYS A 30 -14.76 -11.70 12.44
CA LYS A 30 -14.96 -12.35 11.12
C LYS A 30 -14.42 -13.78 11.07
N GLY A 31 -13.80 -14.29 12.12
CA GLY A 31 -13.26 -15.64 12.20
C GLY A 31 -11.91 -15.82 11.48
N LEU A 32 -11.16 -14.75 11.23
CA LEU A 32 -9.82 -14.83 10.72
C LEU A 32 -8.88 -15.41 11.80
N ARG A 33 -7.89 -16.17 11.36
CA ARG A 33 -6.86 -16.78 12.22
C ARG A 33 -5.51 -16.08 12.09
N SER A 34 -5.31 -15.35 11.01
CA SER A 34 -4.08 -14.62 10.73
C SER A 34 -4.41 -13.35 9.96
N ILE A 35 -3.67 -12.29 10.28
CA ILE A 35 -3.70 -11.02 9.53
C ILE A 35 -2.28 -10.50 9.34
N CYS A 36 -2.11 -9.66 8.33
CA CYS A 36 -0.93 -8.84 8.17
C CYS A 36 -1.34 -7.38 8.06
N ILE A 37 -0.85 -6.55 8.96
CA ILE A 37 -1.04 -5.10 8.88
C ILE A 37 0.05 -4.55 7.95
N THR A 38 -0.35 -3.80 6.94
CA THR A 38 0.52 -3.32 5.86
C THR A 38 0.19 -1.88 5.53
N ASP A 39 0.39 -1.01 6.51
CA ASP A 39 0.11 0.42 6.36
C ASP A 39 0.97 1.05 5.25
N HIS A 40 0.44 2.08 4.59
CA HIS A 40 1.10 2.82 3.51
C HIS A 40 2.39 3.49 3.94
N PHE A 41 3.44 3.32 3.15
CA PHE A 41 4.66 4.10 3.24
C PHE A 41 5.11 4.55 1.85
N ASP A 42 4.60 5.69 1.41
CA ASP A 42 4.86 6.26 0.09
C ASP A 42 5.87 7.40 0.20
N LYS A 43 7.14 7.04 0.17
CA LYS A 43 8.24 8.01 0.18
C LYS A 43 8.18 8.88 -1.06
N ASP A 44 8.42 10.20 -0.89
CA ASP A 44 8.39 11.20 -1.96
C ASP A 44 7.05 11.28 -2.70
N PHE A 45 5.93 11.05 -1.98
CA PHE A 45 4.59 11.29 -2.51
C PHE A 45 4.40 12.79 -2.83
N PRO A 46 3.66 13.16 -3.90
CA PRO A 46 3.46 14.55 -4.29
C PRO A 46 2.93 15.43 -3.16
N SER A 47 3.58 16.57 -2.93
CA SER A 47 3.24 17.50 -1.83
C SER A 47 2.13 18.48 -2.16
N ASP A 48 1.70 18.55 -3.41
CA ASP A 48 0.64 19.42 -3.93
C ASP A 48 -0.76 18.79 -3.83
N THR A 49 -0.88 17.70 -3.12
CA THR A 49 -2.14 17.04 -2.79
C THR A 49 -2.77 17.63 -1.51
N GLU A 50 -4.05 17.39 -1.28
CA GLU A 50 -4.75 17.80 -0.04
C GLU A 50 -4.13 17.21 1.23
N PHE A 51 -3.40 16.09 1.11
CA PHE A 51 -2.74 15.42 2.22
C PHE A 51 -1.42 16.11 2.63
N GLY A 52 -0.83 16.92 1.76
CA GLY A 52 0.40 17.66 2.02
C GLY A 52 1.67 16.83 1.90
N LYS A 53 2.76 17.44 2.32
CA LYS A 53 4.10 16.82 2.25
C LYS A 53 4.21 15.65 3.23
N ASP A 54 4.83 14.56 2.78
CA ASP A 54 5.11 13.35 3.56
C ASP A 54 3.86 12.68 4.17
N ALA A 55 2.68 12.93 3.57
CA ALA A 55 1.38 12.50 4.08
C ALA A 55 1.28 10.98 4.27
N PHE A 56 1.83 10.20 3.33
CA PHE A 56 1.82 8.74 3.41
C PHE A 56 3.13 8.18 3.99
N GLN A 57 3.65 8.84 5.03
CA GLN A 57 4.79 8.40 5.80
C GLN A 57 4.48 8.50 7.29
N PHE A 58 4.99 7.58 8.08
CA PHE A 58 4.86 7.55 9.53
C PHE A 58 6.21 7.21 10.17
N ASP A 59 6.31 7.39 11.48
CA ASP A 59 7.50 7.00 12.24
C ASP A 59 7.58 5.47 12.31
N LEU A 60 8.57 4.90 11.63
CA LEU A 60 8.78 3.45 11.53
C LEU A 60 9.21 2.83 12.87
N ASP A 61 9.92 3.57 13.72
CA ASP A 61 10.30 3.08 15.04
C ASP A 61 9.08 3.01 15.96
N GLU A 62 8.22 4.01 15.93
CA GLU A 62 6.95 4.01 16.65
C GLU A 62 6.03 2.89 16.14
N TYR A 63 5.91 2.74 14.82
CA TYR A 63 5.15 1.67 14.20
C TYR A 63 5.59 0.29 14.68
N MET A 64 6.87 -0.02 14.55
CA MET A 64 7.41 -1.31 14.95
C MET A 64 7.27 -1.59 16.44
N GLN A 65 7.46 -0.58 17.29
CA GLN A 65 7.27 -0.72 18.75
C GLN A 65 5.79 -1.01 19.08
N THR A 66 4.88 -0.26 18.49
CA THR A 66 3.43 -0.40 18.67
C THR A 66 2.97 -1.77 18.20
N MET A 67 3.35 -2.16 16.98
CA MET A 67 2.94 -3.42 16.39
C MET A 67 3.46 -4.63 17.15
N LYS A 68 4.73 -4.62 17.62
CA LYS A 68 5.29 -5.70 18.46
C LYS A 68 4.57 -5.84 19.80
N LYS A 69 4.19 -4.71 20.42
CA LYS A 69 3.41 -4.74 21.66
C LYS A 69 2.04 -5.37 21.42
N ILE A 70 1.34 -4.94 20.38
CA ILE A 70 0.01 -5.44 20.01
C ILE A 70 0.09 -6.92 19.59
N GLN A 71 1.08 -7.32 18.81
CA GLN A 71 1.31 -8.72 18.41
C GLN A 71 1.38 -9.63 19.65
N LYS A 72 2.09 -9.20 20.70
CA LYS A 72 2.20 -9.94 21.95
C LYS A 72 0.88 -9.94 22.75
N GLU A 73 0.14 -8.84 22.74
CA GLU A 73 -1.13 -8.72 23.48
C GLU A 73 -2.22 -9.64 22.91
N TYR A 74 -2.18 -9.91 21.62
CA TYR A 74 -3.17 -10.72 20.90
C TYR A 74 -2.67 -12.13 20.53
N GLU A 75 -1.47 -12.55 20.97
CA GLU A 75 -0.81 -13.79 20.54
C GLU A 75 -1.66 -15.06 20.73
N ASP A 76 -2.48 -15.12 21.77
CA ASP A 76 -3.40 -16.23 22.05
C ASP A 76 -4.71 -16.19 21.26
N LYS A 77 -5.00 -15.10 20.52
CA LYS A 77 -6.27 -14.85 19.85
C LYS A 77 -6.20 -14.93 18.35
N ILE A 78 -5.17 -14.35 17.77
CA ILE A 78 -4.97 -14.26 16.33
C ILE A 78 -3.49 -14.08 15.99
N HIS A 79 -3.03 -14.72 14.92
CA HIS A 79 -1.66 -14.53 14.44
C HIS A 79 -1.55 -13.22 13.66
N ILE A 80 -0.79 -12.26 14.21
CA ILE A 80 -0.57 -10.95 13.59
C ILE A 80 0.84 -10.92 12.98
N ARG A 81 0.94 -10.56 11.71
CA ARG A 81 2.19 -10.26 11.02
C ARG A 81 2.32 -8.75 10.87
N ILE A 82 3.56 -8.28 10.96
CA ILE A 82 3.91 -6.87 10.83
C ILE A 82 4.46 -6.66 9.43
N GLY A 83 3.70 -6.03 8.57
CA GLY A 83 4.10 -5.74 7.21
C GLY A 83 4.14 -4.25 6.92
N ILE A 84 4.32 -3.91 5.66
CA ILE A 84 4.31 -2.55 5.13
C ILE A 84 3.91 -2.58 3.65
N GLU A 85 3.21 -1.56 3.18
CA GLU A 85 2.99 -1.32 1.77
C GLU A 85 3.84 -0.14 1.29
N LEU A 86 4.78 -0.41 0.39
CA LEU A 86 5.70 0.59 -0.16
C LEU A 86 5.19 1.15 -1.48
N GLY A 87 5.04 2.46 -1.58
CA GLY A 87 4.72 3.14 -2.84
C GLY A 87 5.94 3.18 -3.76
N LEU A 88 5.96 2.32 -4.77
CA LEU A 88 7.12 2.13 -5.63
C LEU A 88 7.37 3.34 -6.54
N GLN A 89 8.61 3.80 -6.55
CA GLN A 89 9.15 4.77 -7.50
C GLN A 89 10.58 4.36 -7.86
N THR A 90 10.95 4.43 -9.13
CA THR A 90 12.19 3.86 -9.66
C THR A 90 13.47 4.34 -8.97
N HIS A 91 13.47 5.58 -8.47
CA HIS A 91 14.61 6.18 -7.76
C HIS A 91 14.75 5.73 -6.30
N LEU A 92 13.75 5.00 -5.74
CA LEU A 92 13.72 4.64 -4.32
C LEU A 92 14.29 3.25 -4.01
N GLN A 93 14.86 2.53 -4.98
CA GLN A 93 15.42 1.19 -4.78
C GLN A 93 16.38 1.11 -3.59
N GLU A 94 17.39 2.00 -3.54
CA GLU A 94 18.37 1.97 -2.45
C GLU A 94 17.75 2.32 -1.10
N PHE A 95 16.78 3.23 -1.09
CA PHE A 95 16.07 3.62 0.12
C PHE A 95 15.27 2.44 0.67
N TYR A 96 14.45 1.79 -0.16
CA TYR A 96 13.63 0.65 0.27
C TYR A 96 14.47 -0.57 0.62
N GLN A 97 15.57 -0.80 -0.05
CA GLN A 97 16.50 -1.87 0.29
C GLN A 97 17.11 -1.68 1.69
N LYS A 98 17.48 -0.46 2.06
CA LYS A 98 17.97 -0.13 3.41
C LYS A 98 16.86 -0.25 4.45
N LEU A 99 15.65 0.25 4.13
CA LEU A 99 14.50 0.22 5.00
C LEU A 99 14.11 -1.23 5.37
N THR A 100 13.98 -2.12 4.39
CA THR A 100 13.62 -3.52 4.61
C THR A 100 14.72 -4.35 5.29
N GLN A 101 15.99 -3.91 5.21
CA GLN A 101 17.08 -4.49 5.99
C GLN A 101 17.12 -4.00 7.44
N GLN A 102 16.70 -2.75 7.67
CA GLN A 102 16.68 -2.14 9.00
C GLN A 102 15.51 -2.62 9.85
N TYR A 103 14.33 -2.76 9.25
CA TYR A 103 13.11 -3.16 9.94
C TYR A 103 12.71 -4.59 9.55
N PRO A 104 12.55 -5.50 10.54
CA PRO A 104 12.22 -6.89 10.28
C PRO A 104 10.72 -7.07 10.01
N PHE A 105 10.26 -6.60 8.84
CA PHE A 105 8.91 -6.87 8.39
C PHE A 105 8.71 -8.35 8.07
N ASP A 106 7.54 -8.88 8.41
CA ASP A 106 7.11 -10.22 8.04
C ASP A 106 6.64 -10.30 6.58
N PHE A 107 6.23 -9.17 6.01
CA PHE A 107 5.69 -9.09 4.66
C PHE A 107 5.77 -7.66 4.11
N VAL A 108 6.26 -7.53 2.89
CA VAL A 108 6.41 -6.25 2.19
C VAL A 108 5.63 -6.28 0.88
N ILE A 109 4.66 -5.42 0.75
CA ILE A 109 3.94 -5.19 -0.51
C ILE A 109 4.60 -4.03 -1.23
N GLY A 110 4.87 -4.18 -2.53
CA GLY A 110 5.27 -3.07 -3.39
C GLY A 110 4.11 -2.69 -4.30
N SER A 111 3.64 -1.46 -4.20
CA SER A 111 2.49 -0.97 -4.97
C SER A 111 2.83 0.29 -5.76
N VAL A 112 2.25 0.45 -6.95
CA VAL A 112 2.43 1.65 -7.75
C VAL A 112 1.19 2.53 -7.60
N HIS A 113 1.33 3.59 -6.82
CA HIS A 113 0.25 4.54 -6.53
C HIS A 113 0.29 5.78 -7.41
N LEU A 114 1.41 6.02 -8.11
CA LEU A 114 1.59 7.18 -8.98
C LEU A 114 1.70 6.76 -10.44
N VAL A 115 1.11 7.57 -11.31
CA VAL A 115 1.26 7.46 -12.78
C VAL A 115 2.00 8.72 -13.25
N ASP A 116 3.18 8.53 -13.85
CA ASP A 116 4.07 9.64 -14.26
C ASP A 116 4.30 10.65 -13.10
N GLY A 117 4.47 10.14 -11.86
CA GLY A 117 4.70 10.94 -10.67
C GLY A 117 3.48 11.70 -10.13
N LYS A 118 2.28 11.40 -10.60
CA LYS A 118 1.02 12.01 -10.16
C LYS A 118 0.06 10.96 -9.62
N ASP A 119 -0.69 11.33 -8.57
CA ASP A 119 -1.74 10.47 -8.05
C ASP A 119 -2.96 10.45 -8.99
N PRO A 120 -3.37 9.27 -9.52
CA PRO A 120 -4.53 9.16 -10.40
C PRO A 120 -5.87 9.46 -9.70
N TYR A 121 -5.91 9.56 -8.37
CA TYR A 121 -7.07 10.09 -7.63
C TYR A 121 -7.45 11.49 -8.12
N TYR A 122 -6.46 12.34 -8.42
CA TYR A 122 -6.65 13.67 -8.99
C TYR A 122 -6.75 13.58 -10.52
N ARG A 123 -7.91 13.09 -11.00
CA ARG A 123 -8.18 12.81 -12.42
C ARG A 123 -7.94 14.00 -13.35
N GLU A 124 -8.08 15.23 -12.85
CA GLU A 124 -7.78 16.46 -13.59
C GLU A 124 -6.30 16.54 -14.03
N GLY A 125 -5.39 15.95 -13.32
CA GLY A 125 -3.98 15.83 -13.72
C GLY A 125 -3.74 14.98 -14.99
N PHE A 126 -4.78 14.28 -15.45
CA PHE A 126 -4.81 13.39 -16.60
C PHE A 126 -5.97 13.71 -17.58
N ALA A 127 -6.48 14.94 -17.55
CA ALA A 127 -7.66 15.35 -18.32
C ALA A 127 -7.52 15.13 -19.84
N GLU A 128 -6.29 15.18 -20.35
CA GLU A 128 -5.97 14.97 -21.77
C GLU A 128 -5.98 13.49 -22.19
N LEU A 129 -6.03 12.56 -21.21
CA LEU A 129 -5.96 11.13 -21.47
C LEU A 129 -7.34 10.47 -21.43
N SER A 130 -7.60 9.60 -22.38
CA SER A 130 -8.67 8.62 -22.25
C SER A 130 -8.36 7.63 -21.11
N ASP A 131 -9.37 6.94 -20.58
CA ASP A 131 -9.17 5.90 -19.56
C ASP A 131 -8.21 4.81 -20.03
N ARG A 132 -8.31 4.40 -21.31
CA ARG A 132 -7.43 3.41 -21.91
C ARG A 132 -5.96 3.86 -21.88
N GLU A 133 -5.68 5.11 -22.20
CA GLU A 133 -4.33 5.68 -22.19
C GLU A 133 -3.81 5.80 -20.76
N LEU A 134 -4.66 6.22 -19.81
CA LEU A 134 -4.32 6.30 -18.40
C LEU A 134 -3.98 4.89 -17.83
N TYR A 135 -4.82 3.88 -18.12
CA TYR A 135 -4.58 2.50 -17.67
C TYR A 135 -3.28 1.95 -18.25
N ARG A 136 -3.06 2.18 -19.54
CA ARG A 136 -1.81 1.78 -20.21
C ARG A 136 -0.60 2.40 -19.53
N LYS A 137 -0.63 3.70 -19.23
CA LYS A 137 0.46 4.38 -18.51
C LYS A 137 0.67 3.78 -17.10
N GLY A 138 -0.40 3.49 -16.38
CA GLY A 138 -0.28 2.83 -15.07
C GLY A 138 0.42 1.48 -15.15
N PHE A 139 0.09 0.65 -16.14
CA PHE A 139 0.79 -0.63 -16.35
C PHE A 139 2.23 -0.45 -16.85
N GLU A 140 2.50 0.54 -17.71
CA GLU A 140 3.87 0.88 -18.15
C GLU A 140 4.72 1.36 -16.98
N ASN A 141 4.19 2.22 -16.09
CA ASN A 141 4.89 2.64 -14.86
C ASN A 141 5.10 1.46 -13.89
N THR A 142 4.13 0.56 -13.79
CA THR A 142 4.29 -0.65 -12.98
C THR A 142 5.44 -1.51 -13.52
N LEU A 143 5.48 -1.75 -14.83
CA LEU A 143 6.56 -2.52 -15.47
C LEU A 143 7.92 -1.85 -15.26
N GLU A 144 8.00 -0.53 -15.40
CA GLU A 144 9.23 0.22 -15.16
C GLU A 144 9.70 0.09 -13.70
N ASN A 145 8.80 0.25 -12.74
CA ASN A 145 9.12 0.08 -11.32
C ASN A 145 9.65 -1.32 -11.03
N LEU A 146 9.04 -2.38 -11.59
CA LEU A 146 9.49 -3.76 -11.41
C LEU A 146 10.88 -4.06 -11.97
N GLN A 147 11.35 -3.26 -12.94
CA GLN A 147 12.71 -3.37 -13.46
C GLN A 147 13.77 -2.74 -12.56
N HIS A 148 13.38 -1.83 -11.67
CA HIS A 148 14.29 -1.05 -10.83
C HIS A 148 14.18 -1.38 -9.35
N VAL A 149 12.98 -1.66 -8.83
CA VAL A 149 12.74 -1.88 -7.39
C VAL A 149 12.47 -3.35 -7.14
N THR A 150 13.22 -3.94 -6.19
CA THR A 150 13.13 -5.37 -5.85
C THR A 150 12.95 -5.64 -4.34
N ALA A 151 12.86 -4.59 -3.53
CA ALA A 151 12.82 -4.70 -2.07
C ALA A 151 11.40 -4.95 -1.53
N PHE A 152 10.68 -5.92 -2.10
CA PHE A 152 9.33 -6.34 -1.68
C PHE A 152 9.08 -7.82 -1.98
N ASP A 153 8.07 -8.40 -1.34
CA ASP A 153 7.71 -9.82 -1.49
C ASP A 153 6.65 -10.03 -2.56
N VAL A 154 5.70 -9.11 -2.72
CA VAL A 154 4.60 -9.22 -3.66
C VAL A 154 4.25 -7.85 -4.25
N LEU A 155 3.84 -7.85 -5.52
CA LEU A 155 3.24 -6.68 -6.15
C LEU A 155 1.80 -6.53 -5.68
N GLY A 156 1.44 -5.35 -5.16
CA GLY A 156 0.08 -4.99 -4.80
C GLY A 156 -0.80 -4.75 -6.03
N HIS A 157 -2.09 -4.58 -5.80
CA HIS A 157 -3.16 -4.27 -6.74
C HIS A 157 -2.71 -3.68 -8.10
N LEU A 158 -2.42 -4.56 -9.04
CA LEU A 158 -1.90 -4.23 -10.37
C LEU A 158 -2.81 -3.27 -11.15
N ASP A 159 -4.10 -3.28 -10.84
CA ASP A 159 -5.14 -2.49 -11.48
C ASP A 159 -5.52 -1.21 -10.70
N TYR A 160 -4.66 -0.74 -9.80
CA TYR A 160 -4.92 0.46 -8.98
C TYR A 160 -5.44 1.65 -9.80
N VAL A 161 -4.79 1.94 -10.92
CA VAL A 161 -5.15 3.04 -11.81
C VAL A 161 -6.57 2.92 -12.38
N VAL A 162 -7.09 1.70 -12.53
CA VAL A 162 -8.42 1.45 -13.09
C VAL A 162 -9.53 1.94 -12.15
N ARG A 163 -9.25 2.02 -10.84
CA ARG A 163 -10.16 2.56 -9.82
C ARG A 163 -10.62 3.97 -10.15
N TYR A 164 -9.79 4.75 -10.83
CA TYR A 164 -9.99 6.17 -11.12
C TYR A 164 -10.44 6.44 -12.56
N GLY A 165 -10.80 5.42 -13.31
CA GLY A 165 -11.41 5.57 -14.63
C GLY A 165 -12.81 6.15 -14.57
N THR A 166 -13.23 6.74 -15.68
CA THR A 166 -14.54 7.39 -15.84
C THR A 166 -15.66 6.40 -16.13
N TYR A 167 -15.34 5.19 -16.59
CA TYR A 167 -16.33 4.16 -16.89
C TYR A 167 -16.98 3.62 -15.61
N LYS A 168 -18.30 3.61 -15.60
CA LYS A 168 -19.08 3.05 -14.48
C LYS A 168 -18.98 1.53 -14.40
N GLU A 169 -18.83 0.89 -15.55
CA GLU A 169 -18.57 -0.56 -15.69
C GLU A 169 -17.08 -0.69 -16.00
N LYS A 170 -16.34 -1.19 -15.03
CA LYS A 170 -14.88 -1.35 -15.12
C LYS A 170 -14.53 -2.55 -16.02
N GLU A 171 -14.93 -2.48 -17.28
CA GLU A 171 -14.54 -3.46 -18.29
C GLU A 171 -13.13 -3.12 -18.80
N TYR A 172 -12.20 -3.99 -18.52
CA TYR A 172 -10.89 -3.98 -19.17
C TYR A 172 -10.70 -5.26 -19.94
N SER A 173 -10.31 -5.14 -21.20
CA SER A 173 -9.88 -6.27 -21.98
C SER A 173 -8.35 -6.41 -21.89
N GLN A 174 -7.90 -7.62 -21.71
CA GLN A 174 -6.48 -8.01 -21.75
C GLN A 174 -5.98 -8.12 -23.19
N THR A 175 -6.21 -7.12 -24.03
CA THR A 175 -5.71 -7.14 -25.43
C THR A 175 -4.56 -6.17 -25.60
#